data_3bc6f795cdeb70b2bd8cea52f72674bd
#
_entry.id   3bc6f795cdeb70b2bd8cea52f72674bd
#
_cell.length_a   1.000
_cell.length_b   1.000
_cell.length_c   1.000
_cell.angle_alpha   90.00
_cell.angle_beta   90.00
_cell.angle_gamma   90.00
#
_symmetry.space_group_name_H-M   'P 1'
#
loop_
_entity.id
_entity.type
_entity.pdbx_description
1 polymer ?
#
loop_
_entity_poly.entity_id
_entity_poly.type
_entity_poly.pdbx_seq_one_letter_code
_entity_poly.pdbx_strand_id
1 'polypeptide(L)'
;APLLGKEALVAVRTKILPCAHVVTPNIMEAEILSERSIRSMEDVKDAALRIHELGPTAVLIKGGHLTGQDAIDVLYDGQSFTELKSVRLDSQNTHGTGCTLSAAIAASLAKGHTLVSACHLAKSYVTEAIRNGFSIGQGYGALHHLWASGTFPDSIKPLS
;
A
#
# COMPACT_ATOMS: atom_id res chain seq x y z
N ALA A 1 20.00 0.57 -2.18
CA ALA A 1 20.44 -0.32 -1.10
C ALA A 1 19.21 -1.00 -0.51
N PRO A 2 19.23 -2.31 -0.18
CA PRO A 2 18.10 -2.98 0.44
C PRO A 2 17.83 -2.35 1.82
N LEU A 3 16.57 -2.02 2.10
CA LEU A 3 16.12 -1.43 3.37
C LEU A 3 16.35 -2.35 4.59
N LEU A 4 16.49 -3.66 4.35
CA LEU A 4 16.68 -4.67 5.38
C LEU A 4 17.89 -5.55 5.06
N GLY A 5 18.74 -5.81 6.05
CA GLY A 5 19.78 -6.83 5.96
C GLY A 5 19.16 -8.25 5.92
N LYS A 6 19.95 -9.24 5.50
CA LYS A 6 19.46 -10.64 5.36
C LYS A 6 18.87 -11.20 6.66
N GLU A 7 19.49 -10.93 7.79
CA GLU A 7 19.01 -11.39 9.12
C GLU A 7 17.65 -10.76 9.50
N ALA A 8 17.47 -9.46 9.19
CA ALA A 8 16.22 -8.77 9.42
C ALA A 8 15.10 -9.33 8.52
N LEU A 9 15.40 -9.68 7.25
CA LEU A 9 14.43 -10.34 6.37
C LEU A 9 13.98 -11.70 6.92
N VAL A 10 14.93 -12.51 7.42
CA VAL A 10 14.58 -13.79 8.07
C VAL A 10 13.67 -13.55 9.27
N ALA A 11 13.98 -12.55 10.12
CA ALA A 11 13.14 -12.22 11.28
C ALA A 11 11.73 -11.75 10.86
N VAL A 12 11.62 -10.95 9.80
CA VAL A 12 10.31 -10.56 9.25
C VAL A 12 9.52 -11.79 8.82
N ARG A 13 10.11 -12.68 8.02
CA ARG A 13 9.42 -13.88 7.50
C ARG A 13 9.00 -14.85 8.60
N THR A 14 9.86 -15.05 9.62
CA THR A 14 9.66 -16.11 10.62
C THR A 14 8.99 -15.63 11.92
N LYS A 15 9.02 -14.34 12.21
CA LYS A 15 8.51 -13.79 13.48
C LYS A 15 7.41 -12.75 13.31
N ILE A 16 7.47 -11.93 12.25
CA ILE A 16 6.51 -10.83 12.07
C ILE A 16 5.32 -11.28 11.23
N LEU A 17 5.57 -11.88 10.05
CA LEU A 17 4.49 -12.30 9.15
C LEU A 17 3.51 -13.27 9.81
N PRO A 18 3.92 -14.28 10.61
CA PRO A 18 2.99 -15.18 11.27
C PRO A 18 2.05 -14.50 12.27
N CYS A 19 2.40 -13.31 12.75
CA CYS A 19 1.58 -12.53 13.70
C CYS A 19 0.75 -11.44 13.03
N ALA A 20 0.93 -11.23 11.72
CA ALA A 20 0.27 -10.13 11.02
C ALA A 20 -1.16 -10.49 10.61
N HIS A 21 -2.11 -9.59 10.89
CA HIS A 21 -3.46 -9.71 10.35
C HIS A 21 -3.51 -9.38 8.85
N VAL A 22 -2.79 -8.34 8.43
CA VAL A 22 -2.61 -7.99 7.01
C VAL A 22 -1.20 -7.46 6.77
N VAL A 23 -0.59 -7.86 5.67
CA VAL A 23 0.69 -7.32 5.19
C VAL A 23 0.49 -6.60 3.87
N THR A 24 1.21 -5.49 3.66
CA THR A 24 0.95 -4.57 2.54
C THR A 24 2.22 -4.30 1.70
N PRO A 25 2.88 -5.33 1.14
CA PRO A 25 4.09 -5.16 0.37
C PRO A 25 3.82 -4.43 -0.96
N ASN A 26 4.79 -3.63 -1.41
CA ASN A 26 4.87 -3.23 -2.82
C ASN A 26 5.41 -4.39 -3.67
N ILE A 27 5.45 -4.22 -5.01
CA ILE A 27 5.91 -5.29 -5.93
C ILE A 27 7.32 -5.78 -5.56
N MET A 28 8.29 -4.89 -5.35
CA MET A 28 9.67 -5.28 -5.02
C MET A 28 9.74 -6.02 -3.68
N GLU A 29 9.00 -5.56 -2.68
CA GLU A 29 8.89 -6.23 -1.38
C GLU A 29 8.22 -7.60 -1.52
N ALA A 30 7.19 -7.70 -2.35
CA ALA A 30 6.50 -8.95 -2.63
C ALA A 30 7.40 -9.96 -3.36
N GLU A 31 8.22 -9.52 -4.32
CA GLU A 31 9.23 -10.36 -4.97
C GLU A 31 10.22 -10.95 -3.97
N ILE A 32 10.71 -10.12 -3.04
CA ILE A 32 11.64 -10.56 -1.99
C ILE A 32 10.97 -11.56 -1.02
N LEU A 33 9.73 -11.26 -0.59
CA LEU A 33 9.01 -12.10 0.36
C LEU A 33 8.57 -13.44 -0.26
N SER A 34 8.09 -13.43 -1.49
CA SER A 34 7.62 -14.62 -2.20
C SER A 34 8.74 -15.43 -2.86
N GLU A 35 9.94 -14.85 -3.01
CA GLU A 35 11.05 -15.40 -3.80
C GLU A 35 10.66 -15.65 -5.26
N ARG A 36 9.83 -14.76 -5.84
CA ARG A 36 9.32 -14.80 -7.21
C ARG A 36 9.47 -13.45 -7.89
N SER A 37 9.74 -13.46 -9.18
CA SER A 37 9.65 -12.27 -10.02
C SER A 37 8.19 -12.02 -10.39
N ILE A 38 7.77 -10.74 -10.36
CA ILE A 38 6.40 -10.31 -10.64
C ILE A 38 6.40 -9.46 -11.92
N ARG A 39 5.80 -9.98 -12.98
CA ARG A 39 5.71 -9.31 -14.30
C ARG A 39 4.27 -9.19 -14.81
N SER A 40 3.37 -9.96 -14.24
CA SER A 40 1.96 -10.04 -14.63
C SER A 40 1.05 -10.03 -13.41
N MET A 41 -0.25 -9.88 -13.64
CA MET A 41 -1.26 -9.99 -12.58
C MET A 41 -1.35 -11.42 -12.00
N GLU A 42 -1.07 -12.43 -12.81
CA GLU A 42 -0.96 -13.83 -12.37
C GLU A 42 0.20 -13.99 -11.37
N ASP A 43 1.36 -13.39 -11.67
CA ASP A 43 2.51 -13.44 -10.76
C ASP A 43 2.21 -12.72 -9.44
N VAL A 44 1.43 -11.62 -9.47
CA VAL A 44 0.98 -10.93 -8.24
C VAL A 44 0.14 -11.87 -7.37
N LYS A 45 -0.80 -12.62 -7.99
CA LYS A 45 -1.64 -13.57 -7.27
C LYS A 45 -0.83 -14.73 -6.71
N ASP A 46 0.11 -15.30 -7.49
CA ASP A 46 1.02 -16.37 -7.00
C ASP A 46 1.88 -15.85 -5.83
N ALA A 47 2.45 -14.66 -5.95
CA ALA A 47 3.23 -14.05 -4.87
C ALA A 47 2.38 -13.84 -3.60
N ALA A 48 1.13 -13.41 -3.73
CA ALA A 48 0.23 -13.22 -2.59
C ALA A 48 -0.05 -14.55 -1.87
N LEU A 49 -0.28 -15.64 -2.61
CA LEU A 49 -0.45 -16.98 -2.03
C LEU A 49 0.79 -17.42 -1.25
N ARG A 50 1.97 -17.26 -1.86
CA ARG A 50 3.24 -17.63 -1.20
C ARG A 50 3.54 -16.81 0.04
N ILE A 51 3.22 -15.51 0.02
CA ILE A 51 3.39 -14.67 1.21
C ILE A 51 2.38 -15.08 2.28
N HIS A 52 1.16 -15.45 1.90
CA HIS A 52 0.15 -15.94 2.83
C HIS A 52 0.60 -17.25 3.53
N GLU A 53 1.29 -18.14 2.83
CA GLU A 53 1.89 -19.36 3.41
C GLU A 53 2.93 -19.06 4.50
N LEU A 54 3.47 -17.84 4.56
CA LEU A 54 4.38 -17.41 5.63
C LEU A 54 3.64 -17.02 6.93
N GLY A 55 2.29 -17.09 6.94
CA GLY A 55 1.47 -17.00 8.14
C GLY A 55 0.57 -15.79 8.33
N PRO A 56 0.67 -14.68 7.57
CA PRO A 56 -0.27 -13.57 7.74
C PRO A 56 -1.69 -13.99 7.35
N THR A 57 -2.71 -13.43 8.02
CA THR A 57 -4.11 -13.75 7.70
C THR A 57 -4.51 -13.25 6.30
N ALA A 58 -3.93 -12.13 5.86
CA ALA A 58 -4.20 -11.55 4.54
C ALA A 58 -2.97 -10.84 3.95
N VAL A 59 -2.97 -10.69 2.63
CA VAL A 59 -1.88 -10.06 1.87
C VAL A 59 -2.48 -9.06 0.89
N LEU A 60 -2.07 -7.79 0.99
CA LEU A 60 -2.41 -6.74 0.04
C LEU A 60 -1.15 -6.32 -0.74
N ILE A 61 -0.98 -6.80 -1.96
CA ILE A 61 0.14 -6.38 -2.82
C ILE A 61 -0.23 -5.09 -3.54
N LYS A 62 0.58 -4.05 -3.35
CA LYS A 62 0.40 -2.74 -3.97
C LYS A 62 0.94 -2.76 -5.39
N GLY A 63 0.04 -2.73 -6.39
CA GLY A 63 0.35 -2.87 -7.81
C GLY A 63 0.64 -1.57 -8.57
N GLY A 64 0.83 -0.44 -7.88
CA GLY A 64 1.04 0.87 -8.51
C GLY A 64 2.23 1.00 -9.46
N HIS A 65 3.06 -0.03 -9.61
CA HIS A 65 4.23 -0.06 -10.49
C HIS A 65 4.04 -0.97 -11.73
N LEU A 66 2.90 -1.65 -11.87
CA LEU A 66 2.58 -2.37 -13.11
C LEU A 66 2.14 -1.37 -14.18
N THR A 67 2.50 -1.64 -15.44
CA THR A 67 2.19 -0.75 -16.58
C THR A 67 0.68 -0.66 -16.81
N GLY A 68 0.14 0.56 -16.93
CA GLY A 68 -1.27 0.79 -17.21
C GLY A 68 -1.76 2.15 -16.68
N GLN A 69 -2.99 2.53 -17.08
CA GLN A 69 -3.63 3.76 -16.62
C GLN A 69 -4.16 3.66 -15.19
N ASP A 70 -4.36 2.45 -14.68
CA ASP A 70 -4.88 2.19 -13.35
C ASP A 70 -3.77 1.73 -12.39
N ALA A 71 -3.90 2.15 -11.15
CA ALA A 71 -3.16 1.59 -10.02
C ALA A 71 -4.03 0.49 -9.38
N ILE A 72 -3.67 -0.77 -9.65
CA ILE A 72 -4.41 -1.94 -9.16
C ILE A 72 -3.62 -2.56 -8.01
N ASP A 73 -4.24 -2.65 -6.83
CA ASP A 73 -3.72 -3.44 -5.72
C ASP A 73 -4.51 -4.75 -5.63
N VAL A 74 -3.87 -5.82 -5.21
CA VAL A 74 -4.48 -7.15 -5.10
C VAL A 74 -4.49 -7.58 -3.66
N LEU A 75 -5.69 -7.75 -3.10
CA LEU A 75 -5.90 -8.31 -1.78
C LEU A 75 -6.21 -9.81 -1.91
N TYR A 76 -5.50 -10.63 -1.14
CA TYR A 76 -5.87 -12.01 -0.84
C TYR A 76 -6.21 -12.11 0.65
N ASP A 77 -7.43 -12.53 0.97
CA ASP A 77 -7.97 -12.60 2.33
C ASP A 77 -7.86 -13.99 2.97
N GLY A 78 -7.12 -14.89 2.33
CA GLY A 78 -6.99 -16.30 2.72
C GLY A 78 -8.00 -17.22 2.01
N GLN A 79 -8.98 -16.67 1.29
CA GLN A 79 -10.00 -17.43 0.57
C GLN A 79 -10.19 -16.97 -0.87
N SER A 80 -10.18 -15.66 -1.10
CA SER A 80 -10.48 -15.04 -2.38
C SER A 80 -9.59 -13.85 -2.68
N PHE A 81 -9.52 -13.50 -3.97
CA PHE A 81 -8.83 -12.31 -4.44
C PHE A 81 -9.82 -11.17 -4.68
N THR A 82 -9.44 -9.97 -4.24
CA THR A 82 -10.14 -8.70 -4.53
C THR A 82 -9.17 -7.74 -5.19
N GLU A 83 -9.53 -7.20 -6.37
CA GLU A 83 -8.79 -6.15 -7.04
C GLU A 83 -9.30 -4.78 -6.61
N LEU A 84 -8.40 -3.96 -6.10
CA LEU A 84 -8.68 -2.59 -5.67
C LEU A 84 -8.13 -1.64 -6.73
N LYS A 85 -9.01 -1.05 -7.54
CA LYS A 85 -8.62 -0.15 -8.64
C LYS A 85 -8.73 1.30 -8.23
N SER A 86 -7.78 2.11 -8.64
CA SER A 86 -7.86 3.57 -8.62
C SER A 86 -7.18 4.15 -9.84
N VAL A 87 -7.58 5.35 -10.24
CA VAL A 87 -6.86 6.09 -11.28
C VAL A 87 -5.43 6.33 -10.83
N ARG A 88 -4.48 6.07 -11.73
CA ARG A 88 -3.09 6.43 -11.49
C ARG A 88 -2.96 7.95 -11.55
N LEU A 89 -2.54 8.56 -10.47
CA LEU A 89 -2.26 9.98 -10.43
C LEU A 89 -0.82 10.23 -10.87
N ASP A 90 -0.63 11.09 -11.85
CA ASP A 90 0.69 11.60 -12.20
C ASP A 90 1.08 12.69 -11.19
N SER A 91 1.67 12.25 -10.10
CA SER A 91 2.05 13.12 -8.99
C SER A 91 3.41 12.72 -8.43
N GLN A 92 4.24 13.72 -8.16
CA GLN A 92 5.48 13.54 -7.42
C GLN A 92 5.26 13.45 -5.89
N ASN A 93 4.04 13.71 -5.40
CA ASN A 93 3.67 13.70 -4.00
C ASN A 93 3.33 12.29 -3.51
N THR A 94 4.26 11.35 -3.68
CA THR A 94 4.02 9.92 -3.37
C THR A 94 4.78 9.43 -2.14
N HIS A 95 5.58 10.30 -1.51
CA HIS A 95 6.32 9.91 -0.31
C HIS A 95 5.35 9.65 0.86
N GLY A 96 5.51 8.49 1.50
CA GLY A 96 4.66 8.09 2.63
C GLY A 96 3.34 7.39 2.26
N THR A 97 3.01 7.20 0.99
CA THR A 97 1.76 6.53 0.55
C THR A 97 1.60 5.14 1.15
N GLY A 98 2.68 4.34 1.20
CA GLY A 98 2.65 2.99 1.77
C GLY A 98 2.31 2.99 3.25
N CYS A 99 2.99 3.83 4.04
CA CYS A 99 2.74 3.95 5.48
C CYS A 99 1.32 4.47 5.75
N THR A 100 0.87 5.44 4.96
CA THR A 100 -0.48 6.01 5.07
C THR A 100 -1.55 4.97 4.77
N LEU A 101 -1.35 4.15 3.72
CA LEU A 101 -2.28 3.06 3.38
C LEU A 101 -2.40 2.06 4.54
N SER A 102 -1.27 1.60 5.07
CA SER A 102 -1.25 0.63 6.17
C SER A 102 -1.91 1.17 7.44
N ALA A 103 -1.62 2.44 7.78
CA ALA A 103 -2.23 3.11 8.94
C ALA A 103 -3.74 3.29 8.76
N ALA A 104 -4.20 3.67 7.55
CA ALA A 104 -5.63 3.83 7.26
C ALA A 104 -6.38 2.49 7.29
N ILE A 105 -5.76 1.39 6.81
CA ILE A 105 -6.33 0.04 6.94
C ILE A 105 -6.47 -0.32 8.42
N ALA A 106 -5.40 -0.17 9.22
CA ALA A 106 -5.42 -0.48 10.65
C ALA A 106 -6.48 0.33 11.40
N ALA A 107 -6.59 1.64 11.12
CA ALA A 107 -7.61 2.50 11.72
C ALA A 107 -9.04 2.09 11.34
N SER A 108 -9.25 1.67 10.09
CA SER A 108 -10.57 1.20 9.60
C SER A 108 -10.95 -0.12 10.24
N LEU A 109 -10.02 -1.07 10.36
CA LEU A 109 -10.23 -2.33 11.07
C LEU A 109 -10.56 -2.10 12.55
N ALA A 110 -9.85 -1.18 13.22
CA ALA A 110 -10.11 -0.82 14.61
C ALA A 110 -11.52 -0.19 14.82
N LYS A 111 -12.10 0.41 13.76
CA LYS A 111 -13.48 0.91 13.75
C LYS A 111 -14.53 -0.17 13.43
N GLY A 112 -14.12 -1.42 13.23
CA GLY A 112 -15.01 -2.55 12.97
C GLY A 112 -15.37 -2.77 11.51
N HIS A 113 -14.70 -2.12 10.55
CA HIS A 113 -14.91 -2.42 9.13
C HIS A 113 -14.34 -3.81 8.79
N THR A 114 -14.95 -4.47 7.80
CA THR A 114 -14.38 -5.69 7.22
C THR A 114 -13.06 -5.39 6.52
N LEU A 115 -12.19 -6.38 6.35
CA LEU A 115 -10.89 -6.20 5.72
C LEU A 115 -11.01 -5.61 4.29
N VAL A 116 -11.91 -6.13 3.48
CA VAL A 116 -12.15 -5.63 2.11
C VAL A 116 -12.60 -4.16 2.15
N SER A 117 -13.56 -3.83 3.02
CA SER A 117 -14.03 -2.44 3.19
C SER A 117 -12.91 -1.53 3.69
N ALA A 118 -12.11 -1.98 4.66
CA ALA A 118 -10.98 -1.23 5.18
C ALA A 118 -9.93 -0.90 4.10
N CYS A 119 -9.63 -1.89 3.23
CA CYS A 119 -8.71 -1.70 2.11
C CYS A 119 -9.26 -0.71 1.07
N HIS A 120 -10.55 -0.78 0.74
CA HIS A 120 -11.20 0.20 -0.16
C HIS A 120 -11.17 1.61 0.40
N LEU A 121 -11.55 1.78 1.67
CA LEU A 121 -11.53 3.08 2.35
C LEU A 121 -10.11 3.67 2.40
N ALA A 122 -9.13 2.84 2.76
CA ALA A 122 -7.73 3.26 2.82
C ALA A 122 -7.20 3.67 1.43
N LYS A 123 -7.51 2.90 0.38
CA LYS A 123 -7.10 3.23 -0.98
C LYS A 123 -7.72 4.54 -1.46
N SER A 124 -9.01 4.75 -1.21
CA SER A 124 -9.69 6.02 -1.52
C SER A 124 -9.08 7.18 -0.76
N TYR A 125 -8.83 7.02 0.54
CA TYR A 125 -8.20 8.04 1.37
C TYR A 125 -6.81 8.44 0.85
N VAL A 126 -5.96 7.46 0.53
CA VAL A 126 -4.62 7.73 0.01
C VAL A 126 -4.69 8.40 -1.37
N THR A 127 -5.60 7.98 -2.24
CA THR A 127 -5.79 8.60 -3.56
C THR A 127 -6.12 10.08 -3.43
N GLU A 128 -7.03 10.44 -2.53
CA GLU A 128 -7.38 11.84 -2.28
C GLU A 128 -6.24 12.60 -1.58
N ALA A 129 -5.49 11.95 -0.67
CA ALA A 129 -4.33 12.57 -0.03
C ALA A 129 -3.20 12.88 -1.03
N ILE A 130 -3.03 12.05 -2.08
CA ILE A 130 -2.10 12.33 -3.19
C ILE A 130 -2.63 13.47 -4.06
N ARG A 131 -3.93 13.42 -4.45
CA ARG A 131 -4.56 14.43 -5.31
C ARG A 131 -4.48 15.83 -4.71
N ASN A 132 -4.67 15.93 -3.40
CA ASN A 132 -4.58 17.17 -2.65
C ASN A 132 -3.17 17.40 -2.05
N GLY A 133 -2.18 16.62 -2.45
CA GLY A 133 -0.81 16.74 -1.99
C GLY A 133 -0.19 18.07 -2.37
N PHE A 134 0.86 18.47 -1.66
CA PHE A 134 1.55 19.72 -1.88
C PHE A 134 3.06 19.53 -1.93
N SER A 135 3.73 20.35 -2.76
CA SER A 135 5.20 20.32 -2.84
C SER A 135 5.81 21.21 -1.76
N ILE A 136 6.76 20.62 -1.02
CA ILE A 136 7.62 21.35 -0.09
C ILE A 136 9.06 21.20 -0.59
N GLY A 137 9.68 22.33 -0.95
CA GLY A 137 11.05 22.33 -1.49
C GLY A 137 11.15 21.76 -2.90
N GLN A 138 12.29 21.08 -3.21
CA GLN A 138 12.60 20.56 -4.54
C GLN A 138 12.58 19.03 -4.64
N GLY A 139 12.14 18.33 -3.58
CA GLY A 139 12.06 16.88 -3.52
C GLY A 139 10.64 16.35 -3.79
N TYR A 140 10.42 15.10 -3.42
CA TYR A 140 9.07 14.50 -3.44
C TYR A 140 8.16 15.25 -2.48
N GLY A 141 6.99 15.67 -2.97
CA GLY A 141 6.01 16.37 -2.16
C GLY A 141 5.32 15.49 -1.12
N ALA A 142 4.63 16.13 -0.20
CA ALA A 142 3.94 15.48 0.91
C ALA A 142 2.47 15.17 0.57
N LEU A 143 1.95 14.12 1.18
CA LEU A 143 0.52 13.81 1.17
C LEU A 143 -0.24 14.82 2.03
N HIS A 144 -1.43 15.20 1.60
CA HIS A 144 -2.32 16.02 2.43
C HIS A 144 -3.22 15.13 3.29
N HIS A 145 -2.77 14.81 4.51
CA HIS A 145 -3.51 13.91 5.41
C HIS A 145 -4.85 14.50 5.89
N LEU A 146 -4.98 15.83 5.93
CA LEU A 146 -6.16 16.53 6.42
C LEU A 146 -7.05 17.07 5.28
N TRP A 147 -6.94 16.51 4.07
CA TRP A 147 -7.68 16.99 2.90
C TRP A 147 -9.20 17.07 3.12
N ALA A 148 -9.76 16.16 3.91
CA ALA A 148 -11.20 16.14 4.20
C ALA A 148 -11.64 17.17 5.24
N SER A 149 -10.71 17.76 6.01
CA SER A 149 -11.03 18.75 7.06
C SER A 149 -11.18 20.18 6.52
N GLY A 150 -10.81 20.43 5.27
CA GLY A 150 -10.81 21.76 4.66
C GLY A 150 -9.78 22.74 5.26
N THR A 151 -8.96 22.29 6.19
CA THR A 151 -7.94 23.12 6.82
C THR A 151 -6.62 23.00 6.05
N PHE A 152 -6.33 23.99 5.20
CA PHE A 152 -4.96 24.23 4.72
C PHE A 152 -4.30 25.25 5.64
N PRO A 153 -3.04 25.07 6.01
CA PRO A 153 -2.25 26.18 6.53
C PRO A 153 -2.19 27.27 5.47
N ASP A 154 -2.50 28.51 5.80
CA ASP A 154 -2.53 29.66 4.88
C ASP A 154 -1.22 29.87 4.09
N SER A 155 -0.13 29.25 4.55
CA SER A 155 1.21 29.30 3.95
C SER A 155 1.46 28.26 2.86
N ILE A 156 0.57 27.31 2.64
CA ILE A 156 0.75 26.20 1.67
C ILE A 156 -0.35 26.28 0.62
N LYS A 157 -0.01 26.77 -0.59
CA LYS A 157 -0.93 26.75 -1.73
C LYS A 157 -0.96 25.36 -2.36
N PRO A 158 -2.15 24.82 -2.71
CA PRO A 158 -2.22 23.63 -3.56
C PRO A 158 -1.54 23.90 -4.89
N LEU A 159 -0.93 22.87 -5.47
CA LEU A 159 -0.42 22.95 -6.82
C LEU A 159 -1.59 23.09 -7.79
N SER A 160 -1.59 24.18 -8.53
CA SER A 160 -2.52 24.44 -9.65
C SER A 160 -2.16 23.59 -10.86
#